data_148e9c6f85b7f3fdb757657148fe4b8c
#
_entry.id   148e9c6f85b7f3fdb757657148fe4b8c
#
_cell.length_a   1.000
_cell.length_b   1.000
_cell.length_c   1.000
_cell.angle_alpha   90.00
_cell.angle_beta   90.00
_cell.angle_gamma   90.00
#
_symmetry.space_group_name_H-M   'P 1'
#
loop_
_entity.id
_entity.type
_entity.pdbx_description
1 polymer ?
#
loop_
_entity_poly.entity_id
_entity_poly.type
_entity_poly.pdbx_seq_one_letter_code
_entity_poly.pdbx_strand_id
1 'polypeptide(L)'
;MTHFETDTQYLIDTTKKLVECDSPVGYYERIHELLRELVAEAGYELQIDNKATAYVLVEGKDTSKTVGVNAHLDTIGLIVRGFNSDGTLRVRQLGGINYHSIEGETCHVVCRDGSVVDGQVICNHHSVHVFEDARTMERNEDNMSISLIADVSSPEEARALGVSEGAVVAIDPHFEMYDNGYMVSRFIDEKACVAAQLHTLRWLAQSGEKPLYNTLFAFPMYEEIGHGGAFLPVEVDEYVSLDITLIGPDYNSNEHHVGIIVSDIRSPYDWEVSNKLIACAQEVVEPEKWNQQVAFHFSTDANAAYFSGNDLKSGAFGPACLNTHGRERCHIDAIIGTENLCRAYVLGYGEKN
;
A
#
# COMPACT_ATOMS: atom_id res chain seq x y z
N MET A 1 -24.71 2.35 -17.29
CA MET A 1 -23.36 2.56 -16.77
C MET A 1 -23.19 4.03 -16.45
N THR A 2 -22.90 4.36 -15.21
CA THR A 2 -22.62 5.72 -14.74
C THR A 2 -21.16 6.03 -14.97
N HIS A 3 -20.86 7.12 -15.68
CA HIS A 3 -19.49 7.57 -15.87
C HIS A 3 -19.17 8.67 -14.89
N PHE A 4 -18.22 8.40 -13.99
CA PHE A 4 -17.63 9.43 -13.15
C PHE A 4 -16.51 10.15 -13.90
N GLU A 5 -16.46 11.46 -13.76
CA GLU A 5 -15.32 12.23 -14.21
C GLU A 5 -14.20 12.10 -13.15
N THR A 6 -13.04 11.58 -13.56
CA THR A 6 -11.90 11.32 -12.69
C THR A 6 -10.70 12.14 -13.16
N ASP A 7 -10.11 12.88 -12.24
CA ASP A 7 -8.87 13.63 -12.49
C ASP A 7 -7.67 12.66 -12.51
N THR A 8 -7.40 12.14 -13.71
CA THR A 8 -6.32 11.16 -13.93
C THR A 8 -4.95 11.71 -13.53
N GLN A 9 -4.69 13.00 -13.81
CA GLN A 9 -3.40 13.60 -13.47
C GLN A 9 -3.22 13.70 -11.95
N TYR A 10 -4.28 14.03 -11.22
CA TYR A 10 -4.26 14.01 -9.77
C TYR A 10 -3.91 12.63 -9.22
N LEU A 11 -4.49 11.55 -9.76
CA LEU A 11 -4.17 10.17 -9.33
C LEU A 11 -2.70 9.84 -9.55
N ILE A 12 -2.15 10.18 -10.73
CA ILE A 12 -0.74 9.95 -11.07
C ILE A 12 0.19 10.73 -10.13
N ASP A 13 -0.05 12.04 -9.99
CA ASP A 13 0.82 12.92 -9.20
C ASP A 13 0.77 12.58 -7.71
N THR A 14 -0.42 12.22 -7.21
CA THR A 14 -0.60 11.82 -5.81
C THR A 14 0.06 10.47 -5.54
N THR A 15 -0.13 9.48 -6.41
CA THR A 15 0.56 8.18 -6.29
C THR A 15 2.07 8.38 -6.28
N LYS A 16 2.60 9.20 -7.21
CA LYS A 16 4.03 9.51 -7.26
C LYS A 16 4.54 10.12 -5.95
N LYS A 17 3.88 11.16 -5.42
CA LYS A 17 4.25 11.78 -4.14
C LYS A 17 4.28 10.76 -3.00
N LEU A 18 3.28 9.87 -2.97
CA LEU A 18 3.15 8.87 -1.92
C LEU A 18 4.23 7.79 -2.00
N VAL A 19 4.53 7.26 -3.19
CA VAL A 19 5.58 6.21 -3.34
C VAL A 19 6.98 6.77 -3.10
N GLU A 20 7.23 8.04 -3.44
CA GLU A 20 8.51 8.73 -3.21
C GLU A 20 8.70 9.14 -1.74
N CYS A 21 7.69 8.99 -0.89
CA CYS A 21 7.77 9.28 0.54
C CYS A 21 8.04 7.99 1.32
N ASP A 22 9.23 7.88 1.91
CA ASP A 22 9.64 6.72 2.70
C ASP A 22 8.67 6.42 3.83
N SER A 23 8.14 5.19 3.85
CA SER A 23 7.22 4.71 4.89
C SER A 23 7.33 3.20 5.15
N PRO A 24 8.55 2.62 5.29
CA PRO A 24 8.64 1.20 5.64
C PRO A 24 7.96 0.95 6.98
N VAL A 25 7.41 -0.27 7.16
CA VAL A 25 6.68 -0.67 8.36
C VAL A 25 7.34 -0.14 9.64
N GLY A 26 6.56 0.57 10.46
CA GLY A 26 7.02 1.14 11.73
C GLY A 26 7.65 2.53 11.64
N TYR A 27 7.81 3.08 10.43
CA TYR A 27 8.22 4.45 10.21
C TYR A 27 7.14 5.23 9.48
N TYR A 28 6.52 6.18 10.14
CA TYR A 28 5.32 6.87 9.64
C TYR A 28 5.41 8.41 9.71
N GLU A 29 6.45 8.98 10.27
CA GLU A 29 6.52 10.42 10.53
C GLU A 29 6.35 11.25 9.25
N ARG A 30 7.16 10.98 8.21
CA ARG A 30 7.11 11.73 6.94
C ARG A 30 5.82 11.49 6.17
N ILE A 31 5.36 10.25 6.10
CA ILE A 31 4.16 9.93 5.33
C ILE A 31 2.89 10.54 5.97
N HIS A 32 2.84 10.62 7.31
CA HIS A 32 1.75 11.30 8.01
C HIS A 32 1.75 12.82 7.78
N GLU A 33 2.92 13.45 7.67
CA GLU A 33 3.02 14.87 7.29
C GLU A 33 2.48 15.08 5.87
N LEU A 34 2.96 14.33 4.92
CA LEU A 34 2.47 14.37 3.53
C LEU A 34 0.95 14.10 3.44
N LEU A 35 0.47 13.07 4.13
CA LEU A 35 -0.96 12.74 4.11
C LEU A 35 -1.81 13.87 4.72
N ARG A 36 -1.32 14.54 5.78
CA ARG A 36 -2.02 15.69 6.38
C ARG A 36 -2.17 16.83 5.37
N GLU A 37 -1.13 17.12 4.59
CA GLU A 37 -1.20 18.12 3.51
C GLU A 37 -2.23 17.73 2.45
N LEU A 38 -2.18 16.49 1.95
CA LEU A 38 -3.08 15.98 0.90
C LEU A 38 -4.55 15.95 1.36
N VAL A 39 -4.80 15.56 2.61
CA VAL A 39 -6.16 15.55 3.20
C VAL A 39 -6.67 16.98 3.40
N ALA A 40 -5.80 17.92 3.82
CA ALA A 40 -6.17 19.33 3.94
C ALA A 40 -6.47 19.96 2.56
N GLU A 41 -5.70 19.63 1.51
CA GLU A 41 -5.98 20.02 0.13
C GLU A 41 -7.33 19.45 -0.37
N ALA A 42 -7.71 18.26 0.09
CA ALA A 42 -9.01 17.68 -0.19
C ALA A 42 -10.16 18.29 0.64
N GLY A 43 -9.87 19.20 1.58
CA GLY A 43 -10.87 19.95 2.37
C GLY A 43 -11.26 19.29 3.69
N TYR A 44 -10.48 18.35 4.20
CA TYR A 44 -10.72 17.62 5.44
C TYR A 44 -9.59 17.80 6.46
N GLU A 45 -9.82 17.36 7.70
CA GLU A 45 -8.84 17.30 8.77
C GLU A 45 -8.45 15.84 9.05
N LEU A 46 -7.16 15.54 9.04
CA LEU A 46 -6.62 14.22 9.33
C LEU A 46 -6.52 14.00 10.84
N GLN A 47 -7.08 12.88 11.29
CA GLN A 47 -6.89 12.36 12.64
C GLN A 47 -5.92 11.17 12.61
N ILE A 48 -5.22 10.92 13.72
CA ILE A 48 -4.28 9.81 13.85
C ILE A 48 -4.48 9.17 15.22
N ASP A 49 -4.61 7.85 15.25
CA ASP A 49 -4.74 7.09 16.50
C ASP A 49 -3.38 6.63 17.07
N ASN A 50 -3.41 5.98 18.23
CA ASN A 50 -2.20 5.46 18.89
C ASN A 50 -1.51 4.33 18.13
N LYS A 51 -2.22 3.68 17.21
CA LYS A 51 -1.69 2.62 16.35
C LYS A 51 -1.08 3.18 15.05
N ALA A 52 -1.02 4.51 14.94
CA ALA A 52 -0.58 5.23 13.77
C ALA A 52 -1.51 5.07 12.54
N THR A 53 -2.75 4.63 12.72
CA THR A 53 -3.76 4.71 11.66
C THR A 53 -4.20 6.16 11.51
N ALA A 54 -3.96 6.71 10.33
CA ALA A 54 -4.50 8.02 9.97
C ALA A 54 -5.90 7.86 9.39
N TYR A 55 -6.82 8.80 9.63
CA TYR A 55 -8.20 8.66 9.16
C TYR A 55 -8.96 9.99 9.04
N VAL A 56 -10.01 9.95 8.21
CA VAL A 56 -11.03 10.99 8.06
C VAL A 56 -12.40 10.34 8.23
N LEU A 57 -13.26 10.93 9.07
CA LEU A 57 -14.66 10.51 9.19
C LEU A 57 -15.55 11.52 8.50
N VAL A 58 -16.30 11.08 7.48
CA VAL A 58 -17.22 11.90 6.70
C VAL A 58 -18.66 11.54 7.07
N GLU A 59 -19.45 12.54 7.47
CA GLU A 59 -20.87 12.36 7.79
C GLU A 59 -21.69 12.00 6.54
N GLY A 60 -22.47 10.94 6.62
CA GLY A 60 -23.35 10.46 5.57
C GLY A 60 -24.73 11.15 5.53
N LYS A 61 -25.51 10.80 4.49
CA LYS A 61 -26.94 11.16 4.39
C LYS A 61 -27.77 10.39 5.42
N ASP A 62 -27.41 9.15 5.68
CA ASP A 62 -27.95 8.28 6.71
C ASP A 62 -26.86 7.98 7.76
N THR A 63 -27.08 8.43 8.98
CA THR A 63 -26.13 8.28 10.09
C THR A 63 -26.39 7.03 10.94
N SER A 64 -27.31 6.15 10.52
CA SER A 64 -27.64 4.91 11.24
C SER A 64 -26.58 3.83 11.12
N LYS A 65 -25.68 3.95 10.13
CA LYS A 65 -24.56 3.05 9.88
C LYS A 65 -23.27 3.82 9.66
N THR A 66 -22.16 3.14 9.90
CA THR A 66 -20.83 3.59 9.49
C THR A 66 -20.18 2.51 8.62
N VAL A 67 -19.71 2.89 7.45
CA VAL A 67 -18.89 2.03 6.58
C VAL A 67 -17.45 2.53 6.58
N GLY A 68 -16.48 1.64 6.48
CA GLY A 68 -15.08 2.00 6.37
C GLY A 68 -14.52 1.58 5.03
N VAL A 69 -13.69 2.43 4.44
CA VAL A 69 -12.79 2.10 3.34
C VAL A 69 -11.36 2.36 3.78
N ASN A 70 -10.45 1.47 3.46
CA ASN A 70 -9.05 1.62 3.86
C ASN A 70 -8.09 1.28 2.72
N ALA A 71 -6.92 1.93 2.75
CA ALA A 71 -5.74 1.58 1.97
C ALA A 71 -4.51 1.92 2.82
N HIS A 72 -3.56 0.98 2.93
CA HIS A 72 -2.45 1.16 3.84
C HIS A 72 -1.37 2.12 3.33
N LEU A 73 -0.64 2.69 4.28
CA LEU A 73 0.43 3.66 4.00
C LEU A 73 1.82 3.07 4.16
N ASP A 74 1.95 1.97 4.91
CA ASP A 74 3.25 1.34 5.07
C ASP A 74 3.66 0.60 3.79
N THR A 75 4.94 0.40 3.68
CA THR A 75 5.57 -0.35 2.59
C THR A 75 6.43 -1.45 3.16
N ILE A 76 6.66 -2.49 2.38
CA ILE A 76 7.75 -3.42 2.67
C ILE A 76 9.08 -2.66 2.74
N GLY A 77 10.01 -3.19 3.52
CA GLY A 77 11.33 -2.60 3.71
C GLY A 77 12.24 -3.50 4.53
N LEU A 78 13.28 -2.92 5.10
CA LEU A 78 14.23 -3.65 5.94
C LEU A 78 14.45 -2.90 7.26
N ILE A 79 14.96 -3.62 8.26
CA ILE A 79 15.39 -3.03 9.55
C ILE A 79 16.81 -3.50 9.85
N VAL A 80 17.66 -2.60 10.31
CA VAL A 80 19.04 -2.91 10.69
C VAL A 80 19.03 -3.78 11.96
N ARG A 81 19.61 -4.98 11.87
CA ARG A 81 19.74 -5.92 13.00
C ARG A 81 21.18 -6.01 13.56
N GLY A 82 22.15 -5.37 12.91
CA GLY A 82 23.55 -5.35 13.32
C GLY A 82 24.49 -4.96 12.19
N PHE A 83 25.77 -5.17 12.42
CA PHE A 83 26.85 -4.75 11.53
C PHE A 83 27.75 -5.95 11.21
N ASN A 84 28.29 -5.97 9.99
CA ASN A 84 29.41 -6.82 9.59
C ASN A 84 30.74 -6.13 9.97
N SER A 85 31.82 -6.89 10.02
CA SER A 85 33.14 -6.36 10.40
C SER A 85 33.68 -5.28 9.47
N ASP A 86 33.20 -5.21 8.23
CA ASP A 86 33.55 -4.22 7.22
C ASP A 86 32.65 -2.97 7.25
N GLY A 87 31.72 -2.89 8.23
CA GLY A 87 30.79 -1.77 8.38
C GLY A 87 29.50 -1.87 7.55
N THR A 88 29.35 -2.89 6.69
CA THR A 88 28.05 -3.14 6.03
C THR A 88 26.99 -3.56 7.05
N LEU A 89 25.72 -3.24 6.75
CA LEU A 89 24.63 -3.46 7.69
C LEU A 89 23.98 -4.82 7.43
N ARG A 90 23.81 -5.61 8.48
CA ARG A 90 22.94 -6.79 8.49
C ARG A 90 21.52 -6.35 8.71
N VAL A 91 20.61 -6.89 7.92
CA VAL A 91 19.21 -6.48 7.92
C VAL A 91 18.26 -7.64 8.20
N ARG A 92 17.02 -7.32 8.53
CA ARG A 92 15.88 -8.20 8.57
C ARG A 92 14.74 -7.57 7.77
N GLN A 93 13.94 -8.39 7.09
CA GLN A 93 12.79 -7.91 6.33
C GLN A 93 11.68 -7.37 7.23
N LEU A 94 10.99 -6.35 6.74
CA LEU A 94 9.71 -5.84 7.21
C LEU A 94 8.71 -6.06 6.07
N GLY A 95 7.73 -6.94 6.29
CA GLY A 95 6.83 -7.42 5.25
C GLY A 95 7.43 -8.53 4.36
N GLY A 96 6.70 -8.91 3.33
CA GLY A 96 7.04 -10.03 2.45
C GLY A 96 7.99 -9.66 1.30
N ILE A 97 9.20 -9.23 1.57
CA ILE A 97 10.12 -8.71 0.56
C ILE A 97 10.70 -9.83 -0.33
N ASN A 98 10.76 -9.58 -1.64
CA ASN A 98 11.49 -10.42 -2.59
C ASN A 98 12.93 -9.91 -2.73
N TYR A 99 13.90 -10.55 -2.06
CA TYR A 99 15.29 -10.13 -2.08
C TYR A 99 15.93 -10.07 -3.48
N HIS A 100 15.48 -10.91 -4.42
CA HIS A 100 15.97 -10.83 -5.82
C HIS A 100 15.55 -9.54 -6.51
N SER A 101 14.43 -8.95 -6.10
CA SER A 101 13.93 -7.71 -6.71
C SER A 101 14.60 -6.46 -6.20
N ILE A 102 15.35 -6.56 -5.09
CA ILE A 102 16.00 -5.40 -4.45
C ILE A 102 17.53 -5.42 -4.52
N GLU A 103 18.13 -6.52 -4.99
CA GLU A 103 19.59 -6.58 -5.16
C GLU A 103 20.06 -5.51 -6.14
N GLY A 104 20.99 -4.68 -5.70
CA GLY A 104 21.54 -3.58 -6.48
C GLY A 104 20.80 -2.25 -6.38
N GLU A 105 19.62 -2.25 -5.72
CA GLU A 105 18.83 -1.03 -5.52
C GLU A 105 19.49 -0.10 -4.52
N THR A 106 19.32 1.20 -4.72
CA THR A 106 19.62 2.22 -3.72
C THR A 106 18.54 2.24 -2.64
N CYS A 107 18.91 2.74 -1.46
CA CYS A 107 18.00 2.79 -0.32
C CYS A 107 18.38 3.91 0.65
N HIS A 108 17.43 4.31 1.48
CA HIS A 108 17.60 5.28 2.55
C HIS A 108 17.61 4.55 3.90
N VAL A 109 18.70 4.64 4.63
CA VAL A 109 18.80 4.18 6.03
C VAL A 109 18.35 5.32 6.92
N VAL A 110 17.13 5.22 7.47
CA VAL A 110 16.56 6.22 8.35
C VAL A 110 16.97 5.91 9.78
N CYS A 111 17.84 6.76 10.33
CA CYS A 111 18.37 6.64 11.69
C CYS A 111 17.33 7.02 12.74
N ARG A 112 17.56 6.62 14.00
CA ARG A 112 16.61 6.86 15.10
C ARG A 112 16.46 8.34 15.49
N ASP A 113 17.37 9.19 15.07
CA ASP A 113 17.32 10.65 15.24
C ASP A 113 16.65 11.38 14.04
N GLY A 114 16.17 10.60 13.04
CA GLY A 114 15.55 11.11 11.83
C GLY A 114 16.54 11.51 10.71
N SER A 115 17.85 11.41 10.95
CA SER A 115 18.84 11.56 9.89
C SER A 115 18.78 10.40 8.90
N VAL A 116 19.19 10.63 7.66
CA VAL A 116 19.18 9.62 6.59
C VAL A 116 20.59 9.43 6.05
N VAL A 117 20.98 8.17 5.87
CA VAL A 117 22.22 7.78 5.23
C VAL A 117 21.88 6.93 4.01
N ASP A 118 22.39 7.32 2.85
CA ASP A 118 22.17 6.57 1.61
C ASP A 118 22.93 5.25 1.63
N GLY A 119 22.34 4.23 1.05
CA GLY A 119 22.91 2.89 0.96
C GLY A 119 22.56 2.19 -0.34
N GLN A 120 23.14 1.03 -0.53
CA GLN A 120 22.83 0.12 -1.62
C GLN A 120 22.64 -1.29 -1.07
N VAL A 121 21.59 -1.97 -1.51
CA VAL A 121 21.33 -3.37 -1.19
C VAL A 121 22.29 -4.26 -2.01
N ILE A 122 23.12 -5.03 -1.34
CA ILE A 122 24.08 -5.92 -2.00
C ILE A 122 23.94 -7.36 -1.50
N CYS A 123 24.26 -8.33 -2.37
CA CYS A 123 24.55 -9.68 -1.92
C CYS A 123 25.95 -9.71 -1.28
N ASN A 124 26.16 -10.48 -0.22
CA ASN A 124 27.50 -10.61 0.41
C ASN A 124 28.54 -11.15 -0.57
N HIS A 125 28.13 -12.01 -1.51
CA HIS A 125 28.94 -12.42 -2.65
C HIS A 125 28.52 -11.66 -3.93
N HIS A 126 28.75 -10.36 -3.93
CA HIS A 126 28.19 -9.38 -4.86
C HIS A 126 28.80 -9.36 -6.27
N SER A 127 29.93 -10.03 -6.51
CA SER A 127 30.64 -9.89 -7.77
C SER A 127 31.07 -11.23 -8.34
N VAL A 128 30.67 -11.51 -9.58
CA VAL A 128 31.08 -12.70 -10.34
C VAL A 128 32.57 -12.74 -10.66
N HIS A 129 33.27 -11.61 -10.49
CA HIS A 129 34.74 -11.50 -10.68
C HIS A 129 35.50 -11.80 -9.40
N VAL A 130 34.83 -11.89 -8.25
CA VAL A 130 35.44 -12.09 -6.93
C VAL A 130 35.01 -13.40 -6.30
N PHE A 131 33.71 -13.75 -6.42
CA PHE A 131 33.12 -14.91 -5.78
C PHE A 131 32.61 -15.94 -6.80
N GLU A 132 33.03 -17.19 -6.67
CA GLU A 132 32.64 -18.28 -7.59
C GLU A 132 31.12 -18.56 -7.58
N ASP A 133 30.49 -18.40 -6.43
CA ASP A 133 29.06 -18.65 -6.19
C ASP A 133 28.17 -17.39 -6.24
N ALA A 134 28.70 -16.26 -6.70
CA ALA A 134 27.93 -15.00 -6.78
C ALA A 134 26.58 -15.13 -7.50
N ARG A 135 26.48 -16.06 -8.49
CA ARG A 135 25.23 -16.29 -9.25
C ARG A 135 24.26 -17.26 -8.58
N THR A 136 24.73 -18.05 -7.62
CA THR A 136 23.99 -19.17 -7.02
C THR A 136 23.75 -19.03 -5.54
N MET A 137 24.42 -18.08 -4.87
CA MET A 137 24.16 -17.76 -3.47
C MET A 137 22.69 -17.35 -3.31
N GLU A 138 22.04 -17.93 -2.35
CA GLU A 138 20.63 -17.63 -2.04
C GLU A 138 20.50 -16.17 -1.58
N ARG A 139 19.50 -15.46 -2.13
CA ARG A 139 19.15 -14.09 -1.71
C ARG A 139 18.15 -14.17 -0.57
N ASN A 140 18.67 -13.99 0.64
CA ASN A 140 17.91 -14.02 1.89
C ASN A 140 18.53 -13.06 2.91
N GLU A 141 17.94 -12.92 4.10
CA GLU A 141 18.38 -11.95 5.11
C GLU A 141 19.77 -12.21 5.70
N ASP A 142 20.34 -13.39 5.51
CA ASP A 142 21.69 -13.73 5.99
C ASP A 142 22.77 -13.44 4.94
N ASN A 143 22.39 -13.45 3.67
CA ASN A 143 23.29 -13.29 2.55
C ASN A 143 23.19 -11.92 1.87
N MET A 144 22.29 -11.06 2.35
CA MET A 144 22.12 -9.69 1.85
C MET A 144 22.50 -8.68 2.92
N SER A 145 23.11 -7.57 2.50
CA SER A 145 23.54 -6.49 3.38
C SER A 145 23.29 -5.13 2.73
N ILE A 146 23.34 -4.06 3.53
CA ILE A 146 23.37 -2.69 3.01
C ILE A 146 24.81 -2.18 3.07
N SER A 147 25.35 -1.79 1.94
CA SER A 147 26.59 -1.04 1.83
C SER A 147 26.25 0.45 1.86
N LEU A 148 26.75 1.19 2.86
CA LEU A 148 26.51 2.62 2.95
C LEU A 148 27.25 3.37 1.84
N ILE A 149 26.65 4.40 1.29
CA ILE A 149 27.29 5.30 0.31
C ILE A 149 28.10 6.35 1.10
N ALA A 150 29.12 5.86 1.78
CA ALA A 150 30.04 6.64 2.61
C ALA A 150 31.35 5.84 2.80
N ASP A 151 32.41 6.54 3.21
CA ASP A 151 33.70 5.90 3.55
C ASP A 151 33.59 5.19 4.91
N VAL A 152 33.14 3.95 4.89
CA VAL A 152 32.92 3.10 6.06
C VAL A 152 33.62 1.76 5.85
N SER A 153 34.42 1.35 6.82
CA SER A 153 35.16 0.09 6.85
C SER A 153 35.07 -0.67 8.16
N SER A 154 34.27 -0.15 9.11
CA SER A 154 34.06 -0.75 10.43
C SER A 154 32.67 -0.42 10.99
N PRO A 155 32.17 -1.21 11.96
CA PRO A 155 30.94 -0.91 12.67
C PRO A 155 30.97 0.44 13.39
N GLU A 156 32.11 0.85 13.92
CA GLU A 156 32.31 2.12 14.63
C GLU A 156 32.11 3.31 13.68
N GLU A 157 32.61 3.22 12.45
CA GLU A 157 32.46 4.27 11.45
C GLU A 157 30.99 4.35 10.98
N ALA A 158 30.31 3.22 10.76
CA ALA A 158 28.88 3.21 10.45
C ALA A 158 28.04 3.84 11.57
N ARG A 159 28.35 3.53 12.84
CA ARG A 159 27.70 4.14 14.00
C ARG A 159 27.97 5.63 14.12
N ALA A 160 29.15 6.09 13.72
CA ALA A 160 29.49 7.52 13.73
C ALA A 160 28.62 8.34 12.75
N LEU A 161 28.03 7.71 11.72
CA LEU A 161 27.03 8.30 10.83
C LEU A 161 25.61 8.34 11.42
N GLY A 162 25.41 7.85 12.65
CA GLY A 162 24.09 7.79 13.30
C GLY A 162 23.37 6.45 13.14
N VAL A 163 23.92 5.52 12.35
CA VAL A 163 23.25 4.22 12.12
C VAL A 163 23.34 3.36 13.37
N SER A 164 22.20 2.77 13.75
CA SER A 164 22.11 1.85 14.89
C SER A 164 21.14 0.70 14.59
N GLU A 165 21.16 -0.31 15.42
CA GLU A 165 20.13 -1.36 15.38
C GLU A 165 18.74 -0.72 15.54
N GLY A 166 17.79 -1.16 14.73
CA GLY A 166 16.45 -0.59 14.66
C GLY A 166 16.30 0.62 13.74
N ALA A 167 17.37 1.07 13.06
CA ALA A 167 17.23 1.95 11.91
C ALA A 167 16.45 1.23 10.80
N VAL A 168 15.48 1.90 10.18
CA VAL A 168 14.71 1.32 9.08
C VAL A 168 15.34 1.64 7.73
N VAL A 169 15.12 0.76 6.75
CA VAL A 169 15.69 0.92 5.40
C VAL A 169 14.54 0.95 4.40
N ALA A 170 14.37 2.10 3.78
CA ALA A 170 13.44 2.31 2.68
C ALA A 170 14.16 2.07 1.35
N ILE A 171 13.58 1.24 0.48
CA ILE A 171 14.12 0.94 -0.84
C ILE A 171 13.60 2.00 -1.83
N ASP A 172 14.45 2.45 -2.75
CA ASP A 172 14.03 3.42 -3.77
C ASP A 172 12.88 2.87 -4.63
N PRO A 173 11.78 3.63 -4.81
CA PRO A 173 10.61 3.18 -5.55
C PRO A 173 10.83 3.14 -7.06
N HIS A 174 11.67 4.00 -7.61
CA HIS A 174 11.89 4.17 -9.05
C HIS A 174 10.59 4.35 -9.84
N PHE A 175 9.81 5.38 -9.48
CA PHE A 175 8.55 5.67 -10.14
C PHE A 175 8.73 6.12 -11.58
N GLU A 176 8.05 5.46 -12.50
CA GLU A 176 7.98 5.81 -13.92
C GLU A 176 6.53 5.75 -14.42
N MET A 177 6.09 6.79 -15.12
CA MET A 177 4.81 6.80 -15.82
C MET A 177 5.06 6.88 -17.32
N TYR A 178 4.53 5.94 -18.07
CA TYR A 178 4.70 5.83 -19.51
C TYR A 178 3.52 6.47 -20.26
N ASP A 179 3.77 7.03 -21.45
CA ASP A 179 2.76 7.70 -22.29
C ASP A 179 1.58 6.81 -22.67
N ASN A 180 1.76 5.49 -22.64
CA ASN A 180 0.72 4.52 -22.92
C ASN A 180 -0.09 4.08 -21.69
N GLY A 181 0.04 4.80 -20.57
CA GLY A 181 -0.76 4.59 -19.37
C GLY A 181 -0.22 3.59 -18.36
N TYR A 182 0.93 2.93 -18.63
CA TYR A 182 1.56 2.06 -17.65
C TYR A 182 2.35 2.85 -16.61
N MET A 183 2.13 2.48 -15.35
CA MET A 183 2.91 2.91 -14.19
C MET A 183 3.81 1.76 -13.76
N VAL A 184 5.09 2.04 -13.54
CA VAL A 184 6.07 1.09 -13.02
C VAL A 184 6.76 1.71 -11.83
N SER A 185 6.63 1.07 -10.67
CA SER A 185 7.22 1.55 -9.41
C SER A 185 7.25 0.42 -8.39
N ARG A 186 8.01 0.56 -7.32
CA ARG A 186 7.70 -0.14 -6.07
C ARG A 186 6.57 0.60 -5.38
N PHE A 187 5.87 -0.10 -4.51
CA PHE A 187 4.89 0.48 -3.58
C PHE A 187 3.65 1.10 -4.27
N ILE A 188 3.32 0.65 -5.51
CA ILE A 188 1.97 0.85 -6.05
C ILE A 188 0.98 0.21 -5.07
N ASP A 189 1.36 -0.93 -4.51
CA ASP A 189 0.90 -1.57 -3.30
C ASP A 189 1.32 -0.75 -2.06
N GLU A 190 0.50 0.07 -1.38
CA GLU A 190 -0.91 0.33 -1.70
C GLU A 190 -1.15 1.82 -1.97
N LYS A 191 -0.09 2.55 -2.37
CA LYS A 191 -0.13 4.02 -2.54
C LYS A 191 -1.12 4.47 -3.64
N ALA A 192 -1.36 3.62 -4.65
CA ALA A 192 -2.33 3.93 -5.69
C ALA A 192 -3.77 3.96 -5.17
N CYS A 193 -4.13 3.06 -4.25
CA CYS A 193 -5.44 3.06 -3.60
C CYS A 193 -5.59 4.18 -2.57
N VAL A 194 -4.50 4.57 -1.89
CA VAL A 194 -4.49 5.78 -1.07
C VAL A 194 -4.82 7.00 -1.94
N ALA A 195 -4.21 7.13 -3.12
CA ALA A 195 -4.52 8.20 -4.07
C ALA A 195 -5.99 8.17 -4.54
N ALA A 196 -6.55 6.97 -4.76
CA ALA A 196 -7.96 6.79 -5.13
C ALA A 196 -8.91 7.25 -3.99
N GLN A 197 -8.60 6.91 -2.74
CA GLN A 197 -9.38 7.41 -1.58
C GLN A 197 -9.29 8.93 -1.43
N LEU A 198 -8.09 9.51 -1.58
CA LEU A 198 -7.89 10.96 -1.51
C LEU A 198 -8.64 11.69 -2.64
N HIS A 199 -8.68 11.11 -3.83
CA HIS A 199 -9.47 11.66 -4.94
C HIS A 199 -10.98 11.61 -4.62
N THR A 200 -11.47 10.52 -4.05
CA THR A 200 -12.87 10.39 -3.60
C THR A 200 -13.20 11.45 -2.54
N LEU A 201 -12.35 11.65 -1.53
CA LEU A 201 -12.51 12.70 -0.52
C LEU A 201 -12.58 14.09 -1.15
N ARG A 202 -11.62 14.41 -2.03
CA ARG A 202 -11.58 15.68 -2.78
C ARG A 202 -12.84 15.91 -3.58
N TRP A 203 -13.32 14.87 -4.27
CA TRP A 203 -14.56 14.94 -5.05
C TRP A 203 -15.79 15.21 -4.17
N LEU A 204 -15.93 14.52 -3.03
CA LEU A 204 -17.02 14.75 -2.07
C LEU A 204 -17.04 16.22 -1.59
N ALA A 205 -15.87 16.77 -1.23
CA ALA A 205 -15.78 18.17 -0.80
C ALA A 205 -16.13 19.16 -1.92
N GLN A 206 -15.66 18.91 -3.14
CA GLN A 206 -15.88 19.83 -4.28
C GLN A 206 -17.31 19.78 -4.82
N SER A 207 -17.92 18.59 -4.85
CA SER A 207 -19.30 18.42 -5.33
C SER A 207 -20.35 18.82 -4.29
N GLY A 208 -20.01 18.82 -3.00
CA GLY A 208 -20.94 18.97 -1.90
C GLY A 208 -21.83 17.73 -1.68
N GLU A 209 -21.57 16.63 -2.41
CA GLU A 209 -22.27 15.37 -2.18
C GLU A 209 -21.82 14.74 -0.87
N LYS A 210 -22.73 14.01 -0.22
CA LYS A 210 -22.42 13.22 0.98
C LYS A 210 -22.44 11.73 0.64
N PRO A 211 -21.59 10.93 1.30
CA PRO A 211 -21.72 9.47 1.29
C PRO A 211 -23.14 9.05 1.69
N LEU A 212 -23.54 7.82 1.32
CA LEU A 212 -24.83 7.29 1.79
C LEU A 212 -24.83 7.14 3.31
N TYR A 213 -23.84 6.45 3.87
CA TYR A 213 -23.64 6.27 5.32
C TYR A 213 -22.47 7.09 5.83
N ASN A 214 -22.35 7.24 7.15
CA ASN A 214 -21.09 7.73 7.71
C ASN A 214 -19.94 6.90 7.15
N THR A 215 -18.89 7.56 6.67
CA THR A 215 -17.80 6.84 6.01
C THR A 215 -16.47 7.16 6.68
N LEU A 216 -15.81 6.12 7.18
CA LEU A 216 -14.46 6.15 7.67
C LEU A 216 -13.52 5.91 6.48
N PHE A 217 -12.73 6.92 6.10
CA PHE A 217 -11.59 6.76 5.22
C PHE A 217 -10.36 6.52 6.10
N ALA A 218 -9.84 5.32 6.12
CA ALA A 218 -8.72 4.92 6.95
C ALA A 218 -7.46 4.66 6.12
N PHE A 219 -6.33 5.04 6.69
CA PHE A 219 -5.00 4.87 6.10
C PHE A 219 -4.12 4.17 7.15
N PRO A 220 -4.25 2.84 7.29
CA PRO A 220 -3.52 2.07 8.28
C PRO A 220 -2.01 2.06 8.03
N MET A 221 -1.27 1.79 9.11
CA MET A 221 0.11 1.33 9.11
C MET A 221 0.15 -0.13 9.58
N TYR A 222 1.21 -0.86 9.28
CA TYR A 222 1.41 -2.26 9.68
C TYR A 222 0.56 -3.29 8.91
N GLU A 223 0.02 -2.94 7.73
CA GLU A 223 -0.66 -3.91 6.88
C GLU A 223 0.31 -5.01 6.43
N GLU A 224 1.48 -4.65 5.94
CA GLU A 224 2.53 -5.50 5.39
C GLU A 224 3.05 -6.59 6.35
N ILE A 225 2.71 -6.46 7.62
CA ILE A 225 2.96 -7.46 8.67
C ILE A 225 1.67 -7.99 9.31
N GLY A 226 0.53 -7.74 8.66
CA GLY A 226 -0.75 -8.42 8.88
C GLY A 226 -1.58 -7.93 10.05
N HIS A 227 -1.41 -6.68 10.52
CA HIS A 227 -2.21 -6.16 11.62
C HIS A 227 -2.60 -4.68 11.53
N GLY A 228 -2.55 -4.05 10.34
CA GLY A 228 -2.92 -2.66 10.15
C GLY A 228 -4.36 -2.38 10.60
N GLY A 229 -5.31 -3.21 10.16
CA GLY A 229 -6.72 -3.10 10.52
C GLY A 229 -7.09 -3.60 11.92
N ALA A 230 -6.16 -4.04 12.76
CA ALA A 230 -6.49 -4.68 14.05
C ALA A 230 -7.19 -3.77 15.07
N PHE A 231 -7.11 -2.46 14.92
CA PHE A 231 -7.86 -1.47 15.69
C PHE A 231 -8.57 -0.51 14.74
N LEU A 232 -9.82 -0.20 15.03
CA LEU A 232 -10.60 0.80 14.28
C LEU A 232 -10.93 1.98 15.22
N PRO A 233 -10.73 3.23 14.78
CA PRO A 233 -10.94 4.40 15.62
C PRO A 233 -12.41 4.66 15.95
N VAL A 234 -13.33 4.06 15.17
CA VAL A 234 -14.78 4.09 15.37
C VAL A 234 -15.36 2.72 15.05
N GLU A 235 -16.53 2.39 15.61
CA GLU A 235 -17.28 1.21 15.22
C GLU A 235 -17.77 1.34 13.78
N VAL A 236 -17.60 0.28 12.99
CA VAL A 236 -18.06 0.22 11.60
C VAL A 236 -18.86 -1.05 11.36
N ASP A 237 -19.91 -0.96 10.56
CA ASP A 237 -20.76 -2.11 10.16
C ASP A 237 -20.11 -2.89 9.01
N GLU A 238 -19.42 -2.18 8.12
CA GLU A 238 -18.73 -2.75 6.96
C GLU A 238 -17.33 -2.13 6.85
N TYR A 239 -16.32 -2.96 6.58
CA TYR A 239 -14.94 -2.49 6.40
C TYR A 239 -14.34 -3.11 5.15
N VAL A 240 -14.00 -2.26 4.18
CA VAL A 240 -13.57 -2.66 2.84
C VAL A 240 -12.16 -2.16 2.58
N SER A 241 -11.24 -3.10 2.31
CA SER A 241 -9.89 -2.74 1.88
C SER A 241 -9.88 -2.44 0.38
N LEU A 242 -9.32 -1.30 0.04
CA LEU A 242 -8.77 -1.08 -1.28
C LEU A 242 -7.34 -1.60 -1.23
N ASP A 243 -7.07 -2.66 -1.97
CA ASP A 243 -5.78 -3.33 -1.95
C ASP A 243 -5.50 -3.94 -3.33
N ILE A 244 -4.23 -4.05 -3.72
CA ILE A 244 -3.88 -4.56 -5.05
C ILE A 244 -4.53 -5.92 -5.30
N THR A 245 -4.78 -6.22 -6.56
CA THR A 245 -5.26 -7.53 -6.97
C THR A 245 -4.29 -8.19 -7.94
N LEU A 246 -4.48 -9.49 -8.16
CA LEU A 246 -3.43 -10.36 -8.64
C LEU A 246 -3.54 -10.63 -10.15
N ILE A 247 -2.37 -10.77 -10.78
CA ILE A 247 -2.22 -11.22 -12.16
C ILE A 247 -1.41 -12.52 -12.17
N GLY A 248 -1.98 -13.58 -12.73
CA GLY A 248 -1.32 -14.87 -12.79
C GLY A 248 -2.20 -15.94 -13.45
N PRO A 249 -1.72 -17.18 -13.59
CA PRO A 249 -2.44 -18.24 -14.32
C PRO A 249 -3.84 -18.56 -13.78
N ASP A 250 -4.04 -18.41 -12.47
CA ASP A 250 -5.33 -18.70 -11.80
C ASP A 250 -6.24 -17.47 -11.68
N TYR A 251 -5.74 -16.31 -12.12
CA TYR A 251 -6.47 -15.03 -12.07
C TYR A 251 -6.78 -14.57 -13.48
N ASN A 252 -8.05 -14.55 -13.86
CA ASN A 252 -8.48 -14.02 -15.15
C ASN A 252 -8.38 -12.47 -15.16
N SER A 253 -7.17 -11.96 -15.13
CA SER A 253 -6.85 -10.56 -14.91
C SER A 253 -5.67 -10.08 -15.77
N ASN A 254 -5.59 -8.78 -15.95
CA ASN A 254 -4.47 -8.05 -16.52
C ASN A 254 -4.39 -6.66 -15.87
N GLU A 255 -3.35 -5.89 -16.18
CA GLU A 255 -3.05 -4.60 -15.52
C GLU A 255 -4.13 -3.51 -15.71
N HIS A 256 -5.11 -3.71 -16.61
CA HIS A 256 -6.23 -2.78 -16.78
C HIS A 256 -7.44 -3.09 -15.89
N HIS A 257 -7.40 -4.19 -15.14
CA HIS A 257 -8.55 -4.68 -14.39
C HIS A 257 -8.60 -4.13 -12.97
N VAL A 258 -9.83 -3.93 -12.49
CA VAL A 258 -10.16 -3.88 -11.07
C VAL A 258 -10.58 -5.29 -10.64
N GLY A 259 -9.92 -5.84 -9.63
CA GLY A 259 -10.33 -7.11 -9.03
C GLY A 259 -11.23 -6.88 -7.82
N ILE A 260 -12.27 -7.68 -7.68
CA ILE A 260 -13.05 -7.81 -6.44
C ILE A 260 -12.63 -9.11 -5.79
N ILE A 261 -12.02 -9.05 -4.62
CA ILE A 261 -11.54 -10.22 -3.90
C ILE A 261 -12.71 -10.78 -3.09
N VAL A 262 -13.19 -11.96 -3.47
CA VAL A 262 -14.30 -12.62 -2.77
C VAL A 262 -13.83 -13.60 -1.69
N SER A 263 -12.55 -13.93 -1.68
CA SER A 263 -11.88 -14.72 -0.63
C SER A 263 -10.39 -14.47 -0.67
N ASP A 264 -9.75 -14.40 0.49
CA ASP A 264 -8.30 -14.41 0.62
C ASP A 264 -7.81 -15.66 1.37
N ILE A 265 -6.49 -15.70 1.73
CA ILE A 265 -5.91 -16.87 2.40
C ILE A 265 -6.51 -17.14 3.78
N ARG A 266 -7.08 -16.12 4.42
CA ARG A 266 -7.62 -16.24 5.78
C ARG A 266 -9.09 -16.64 5.80
N SER A 267 -9.92 -16.06 4.89
CA SER A 267 -11.37 -16.22 4.92
C SER A 267 -12.02 -15.79 3.60
N PRO A 268 -13.18 -16.36 3.23
CA PRO A 268 -14.11 -15.66 2.35
C PRO A 268 -14.48 -14.30 2.95
N TYR A 269 -14.58 -13.29 2.10
CA TYR A 269 -15.16 -12.01 2.47
C TYR A 269 -16.69 -12.11 2.62
N ASP A 270 -17.31 -11.14 3.28
CA ASP A 270 -18.74 -11.17 3.49
C ASP A 270 -19.50 -11.20 2.17
N TRP A 271 -20.51 -12.07 2.12
CA TRP A 271 -21.31 -12.31 0.90
C TRP A 271 -22.09 -11.08 0.45
N GLU A 272 -22.68 -10.33 1.39
CA GLU A 272 -23.47 -9.14 1.06
C GLU A 272 -22.57 -8.01 0.59
N VAL A 273 -21.43 -7.77 1.26
CA VAL A 273 -20.46 -6.75 0.88
C VAL A 273 -19.86 -7.08 -0.48
N SER A 274 -19.46 -8.33 -0.72
CA SER A 274 -18.95 -8.76 -2.04
C SER A 274 -19.98 -8.52 -3.15
N ASN A 275 -21.25 -8.84 -2.92
CA ASN A 275 -22.32 -8.59 -3.89
C ASN A 275 -22.58 -7.08 -4.10
N LYS A 276 -22.44 -6.23 -3.07
CA LYS A 276 -22.51 -4.77 -3.23
C LYS A 276 -21.37 -4.26 -4.12
N LEU A 277 -20.14 -4.71 -3.89
CA LEU A 277 -18.98 -4.34 -4.71
C LEU A 277 -19.18 -4.78 -6.18
N ILE A 278 -19.67 -6.00 -6.42
CA ILE A 278 -19.99 -6.49 -7.75
C ILE A 278 -21.07 -5.60 -8.42
N ALA A 279 -22.14 -5.23 -7.70
CA ALA A 279 -23.17 -4.36 -8.23
C ALA A 279 -22.63 -2.96 -8.55
N CYS A 280 -21.77 -2.41 -7.69
CA CYS A 280 -21.06 -1.15 -7.98
C CYS A 280 -20.20 -1.26 -9.23
N ALA A 281 -19.38 -2.32 -9.36
CA ALA A 281 -18.53 -2.51 -10.54
C ALA A 281 -19.35 -2.60 -11.83
N GLN A 282 -20.46 -3.33 -11.83
CA GLN A 282 -21.37 -3.42 -12.99
C GLN A 282 -21.95 -2.07 -13.41
N GLU A 283 -22.09 -1.13 -12.47
CA GLU A 283 -22.64 0.19 -12.74
C GLU A 283 -21.59 1.18 -13.26
N VAL A 284 -20.33 1.11 -12.76
CA VAL A 284 -19.33 2.17 -12.98
C VAL A 284 -18.04 1.73 -13.67
N VAL A 285 -17.80 0.43 -13.84
CA VAL A 285 -16.61 -0.11 -14.52
C VAL A 285 -17.05 -0.89 -15.76
N GLU A 286 -16.33 -0.72 -16.86
CA GLU A 286 -16.60 -1.46 -18.11
C GLU A 286 -16.51 -2.98 -17.87
N PRO A 287 -17.44 -3.79 -18.40
CA PRO A 287 -17.54 -5.22 -18.09
C PRO A 287 -16.25 -6.02 -18.32
N GLU A 288 -15.44 -5.60 -19.27
CA GLU A 288 -14.16 -6.22 -19.60
C GLU A 288 -12.99 -5.72 -18.77
N LYS A 289 -13.20 -4.74 -17.86
CA LYS A 289 -12.15 -4.13 -17.03
C LYS A 289 -12.29 -4.48 -15.54
N TRP A 290 -13.10 -5.44 -15.18
CA TRP A 290 -13.16 -5.92 -13.80
C TRP A 290 -13.37 -7.43 -13.74
N ASN A 291 -13.00 -8.05 -12.62
CA ASN A 291 -13.22 -9.47 -12.38
C ASN A 291 -13.39 -9.77 -10.88
N GLN A 292 -13.74 -11.03 -10.58
CA GLN A 292 -13.76 -11.55 -9.22
C GLN A 292 -12.55 -12.46 -9.02
N GLN A 293 -11.93 -12.39 -7.83
CA GLN A 293 -10.73 -13.15 -7.52
C GLN A 293 -10.85 -13.90 -6.18
N VAL A 294 -10.20 -15.07 -6.13
CA VAL A 294 -9.90 -15.80 -4.89
C VAL A 294 -8.39 -15.78 -4.72
N ALA A 295 -7.90 -15.06 -3.72
CA ALA A 295 -6.48 -14.92 -3.46
C ALA A 295 -5.97 -16.07 -2.58
N PHE A 296 -4.77 -16.62 -2.90
CA PHE A 296 -4.24 -17.81 -2.23
C PHE A 296 -3.09 -17.52 -1.28
N HIS A 297 -2.45 -16.34 -1.36
CA HIS A 297 -1.18 -16.08 -0.70
C HIS A 297 -1.10 -14.74 0.01
N PHE A 298 -2.15 -13.93 -0.01
CA PHE A 298 -2.19 -12.67 0.73
C PHE A 298 -3.53 -12.46 1.44
N SER A 299 -3.60 -11.49 2.32
CA SER A 299 -4.78 -11.05 3.05
C SER A 299 -4.71 -9.54 3.22
N THR A 300 -5.81 -8.89 3.53
CA THR A 300 -5.91 -7.45 3.66
C THR A 300 -6.26 -7.00 5.08
N ASP A 301 -6.19 -5.71 5.33
CA ASP A 301 -6.59 -5.10 6.60
C ASP A 301 -8.06 -5.30 6.96
N ALA A 302 -8.96 -5.51 5.98
CA ALA A 302 -10.36 -5.83 6.28
C ALA A 302 -10.49 -7.17 7.02
N ASN A 303 -9.73 -8.19 6.61
CA ASN A 303 -9.68 -9.44 7.35
C ASN A 303 -8.86 -9.34 8.65
N ALA A 304 -7.83 -8.50 8.71
CA ALA A 304 -7.14 -8.21 9.96
C ALA A 304 -8.10 -7.59 11.00
N ALA A 305 -8.97 -6.66 10.59
CA ALA A 305 -10.02 -6.08 11.44
C ALA A 305 -11.02 -7.13 11.91
N TYR A 306 -11.54 -7.95 11.01
CA TYR A 306 -12.48 -9.04 11.32
C TYR A 306 -11.90 -10.02 12.34
N PHE A 307 -10.69 -10.51 12.13
CA PHE A 307 -10.04 -11.47 13.03
C PHE A 307 -9.60 -10.87 14.37
N SER A 308 -9.54 -9.56 14.48
CA SER A 308 -9.23 -8.87 15.74
C SER A 308 -10.45 -8.72 16.67
N GLY A 309 -11.60 -9.24 16.27
CA GLY A 309 -12.81 -9.31 17.09
C GLY A 309 -13.75 -8.11 16.92
N ASN A 310 -13.59 -7.33 15.86
CA ASN A 310 -14.59 -6.33 15.50
C ASN A 310 -15.82 -7.02 14.89
N ASP A 311 -17.02 -6.59 15.28
CA ASP A 311 -18.30 -7.08 14.75
C ASP A 311 -18.65 -6.32 13.47
N LEU A 312 -18.07 -6.75 12.35
CA LEU A 312 -18.19 -6.09 11.06
C LEU A 312 -18.28 -7.10 9.90
N LYS A 313 -18.75 -6.64 8.76
CA LYS A 313 -18.68 -7.34 7.48
C LYS A 313 -17.48 -6.83 6.70
N SER A 314 -16.67 -7.74 6.14
CA SER A 314 -15.45 -7.38 5.41
C SER A 314 -15.59 -7.54 3.91
N GLY A 315 -14.83 -6.73 3.14
CA GLY A 315 -14.72 -6.81 1.69
C GLY A 315 -13.36 -6.32 1.21
N ALA A 316 -12.99 -6.61 -0.04
CA ALA A 316 -11.79 -6.07 -0.63
C ALA A 316 -11.87 -5.96 -2.16
N PHE A 317 -11.23 -4.94 -2.72
CA PHE A 317 -11.08 -4.74 -4.16
C PHE A 317 -9.90 -3.80 -4.44
N GLY A 318 -9.41 -3.81 -5.68
CA GLY A 318 -8.41 -2.82 -6.10
C GLY A 318 -7.80 -3.08 -7.47
N PRO A 319 -6.78 -2.31 -7.84
CA PRO A 319 -6.16 -2.39 -9.16
C PRO A 319 -5.32 -3.66 -9.28
N ALA A 320 -5.37 -4.29 -10.45
CA ALA A 320 -4.53 -5.45 -10.71
C ALA A 320 -3.09 -5.02 -11.00
N CYS A 321 -2.15 -5.56 -10.21
CA CYS A 321 -0.72 -5.30 -10.33
C CYS A 321 0.06 -6.56 -10.69
N LEU A 322 1.01 -6.41 -11.61
CA LEU A 322 1.99 -7.42 -11.92
C LEU A 322 3.22 -7.23 -11.03
N ASN A 323 3.85 -8.34 -10.61
CA ASN A 323 5.11 -8.36 -9.87
C ASN A 323 5.05 -7.66 -8.49
N THR A 324 3.94 -7.87 -7.78
CA THR A 324 3.72 -7.35 -6.43
C THR A 324 4.86 -7.73 -5.47
N HIS A 325 5.15 -6.86 -4.48
CA HIS A 325 6.33 -6.94 -3.59
C HIS A 325 7.69 -6.93 -4.31
N GLY A 326 7.69 -6.54 -5.59
CA GLY A 326 8.87 -6.30 -6.39
C GLY A 326 8.86 -4.88 -6.97
N ARG A 327 9.32 -4.72 -8.21
CA ARG A 327 9.08 -3.52 -9.00
C ARG A 327 7.81 -3.74 -9.80
N GLU A 328 6.73 -3.20 -9.33
CA GLU A 328 5.36 -3.46 -9.74
C GLU A 328 5.02 -2.76 -11.05
N ARG A 329 4.00 -3.27 -11.73
CA ARG A 329 3.44 -2.64 -12.93
C ARG A 329 1.92 -2.69 -12.88
N CYS A 330 1.29 -1.53 -13.09
CA CYS A 330 -0.15 -1.35 -13.16
C CYS A 330 -0.50 -0.41 -14.31
N HIS A 331 -1.71 -0.45 -14.83
CA HIS A 331 -2.19 0.52 -15.81
C HIS A 331 -3.12 1.53 -15.12
N ILE A 332 -3.07 2.79 -15.56
CA ILE A 332 -3.89 3.87 -14.97
C ILE A 332 -5.40 3.58 -15.05
N ASP A 333 -5.86 2.80 -16.03
CA ASP A 333 -7.26 2.37 -16.13
C ASP A 333 -7.73 1.62 -14.91
N ALA A 334 -6.88 0.73 -14.34
CA ALA A 334 -7.22 -0.03 -13.14
C ALA A 334 -7.33 0.89 -11.91
N ILE A 335 -6.47 1.89 -11.80
CA ILE A 335 -6.51 2.88 -10.70
C ILE A 335 -7.76 3.76 -10.82
N ILE A 336 -8.11 4.22 -12.03
CA ILE A 336 -9.35 4.96 -12.31
C ILE A 336 -10.57 4.08 -11.97
N GLY A 337 -10.56 2.81 -12.40
CA GLY A 337 -11.65 1.88 -12.09
C GLY A 337 -11.79 1.64 -10.58
N THR A 338 -10.68 1.53 -9.86
CA THR A 338 -10.67 1.41 -8.39
C THR A 338 -11.25 2.64 -7.71
N GLU A 339 -10.88 3.84 -8.15
CA GLU A 339 -11.45 5.10 -7.65
C GLU A 339 -12.96 5.18 -7.91
N ASN A 340 -13.39 4.86 -9.13
CA ASN A 340 -14.80 4.84 -9.49
C ASN A 340 -15.60 3.85 -8.65
N LEU A 341 -15.04 2.66 -8.39
CA LEU A 341 -15.66 1.64 -7.54
C LEU A 341 -15.75 2.10 -6.08
N CYS A 342 -14.68 2.71 -5.55
CA CYS A 342 -14.66 3.30 -4.20
C CYS A 342 -15.77 4.36 -4.07
N ARG A 343 -15.84 5.29 -5.01
CA ARG A 343 -16.86 6.35 -5.04
C ARG A 343 -18.26 5.78 -5.13
N ALA A 344 -18.49 4.81 -6.01
CA ALA A 344 -19.80 4.14 -6.14
C ALA A 344 -20.22 3.45 -4.84
N TYR A 345 -19.27 2.76 -4.18
CA TYR A 345 -19.55 2.09 -2.91
C TYR A 345 -19.94 3.09 -1.82
N VAL A 346 -19.17 4.15 -1.61
CA VAL A 346 -19.47 5.14 -0.56
C VAL A 346 -20.74 5.94 -0.86
N LEU A 347 -21.11 6.13 -2.13
CA LEU A 347 -22.38 6.74 -2.55
C LEU A 347 -23.59 5.79 -2.45
N GLY A 348 -23.37 4.50 -2.17
CA GLY A 348 -24.43 3.50 -1.97
C GLY A 348 -25.02 2.91 -3.25
N TYR A 349 -24.28 2.93 -4.38
CA TYR A 349 -24.76 2.37 -5.65
C TYR A 349 -25.02 0.85 -5.58
N GLY A 350 -24.31 0.14 -4.70
CA GLY A 350 -24.52 -1.29 -4.46
C GLY A 350 -25.68 -1.63 -3.51
N GLU A 351 -26.31 -0.62 -2.89
CA GLU A 351 -27.48 -0.86 -2.05
C GLU A 351 -28.69 -1.16 -2.93
N LYS A 352 -29.30 -2.29 -2.70
CA LYS A 352 -30.55 -2.65 -3.39
C LYS A 352 -31.71 -1.82 -2.84
N ASN A 353 -32.44 -1.15 -3.73
CA ASN A 353 -33.76 -0.63 -3.45
C ASN A 353 -34.77 -1.73 -3.11
#